data_b815cb32068d1d72100f49b307b2b7cf
#
_entry.id   b815cb32068d1d72100f49b307b2b7cf
#
_cell.length_a   1.000
_cell.length_b   1.000
_cell.length_c   1.000
_cell.angle_alpha   90.00
_cell.angle_beta   90.00
_cell.angle_gamma   90.00
#
_symmetry.space_group_name_H-M   'P 1'
#
loop_
_entity.id
_entity.type
_entity.pdbx_description
1 polymer ?
#
loop_
_entity_poly.entity_id
_entity_poly.type
_entity_poly.pdbx_seq_one_letter_code
_entity_poly.pdbx_strand_id
1 'polypeptide(L)'
;MCVGVTLLAVLGALSRAYSGDPNEPLLLLSIPALVYFVRGQLYARQRVNGVRITAHQFPEAHRMVVEAARAFGMPRVPEAYVVLGNGVINAFASGHGSRRYVALNSDLFEVGGRLSDPDALRFFIGHEVGHIAAGHTSFWRQFGISVANVIPGVGSTLGRAQEYTADNHAYAFHPEGVQGMRVLAAGKYLYPEVDFDDIVDRARTDTGFFVTLVNLLSSHPVNTFRFAALADRGRPGRVL
;
A
#
# COMPACT_ATOMS: atom_id res chain seq x y z
N MET A 1 -3.54 -8.59 8.93
CA MET A 1 -4.49 -9.03 9.99
C MET A 1 -5.88 -8.41 9.86
N CYS A 2 -6.04 -7.11 9.60
CA CYS A 2 -7.37 -6.47 9.50
C CYS A 2 -8.23 -6.98 8.33
N VAL A 3 -7.64 -7.25 7.17
CA VAL A 3 -8.37 -7.77 5.98
C VAL A 3 -9.00 -9.13 6.26
N GLY A 4 -8.29 -10.03 6.96
CA GLY A 4 -8.83 -11.35 7.30
C GLY A 4 -10.03 -11.30 8.25
N VAL A 5 -9.99 -10.41 9.26
CA VAL A 5 -11.10 -10.24 10.21
C VAL A 5 -12.33 -9.65 9.49
N THR A 6 -12.12 -8.66 8.62
CA THR A 6 -13.21 -8.07 7.83
C THR A 6 -13.82 -9.10 6.86
N LEU A 7 -12.98 -9.89 6.20
CA LEU A 7 -13.42 -10.94 5.29
C LEU A 7 -14.25 -12.01 6.02
N LEU A 8 -13.77 -12.47 7.17
CA LEU A 8 -14.51 -13.46 7.99
C LEU A 8 -15.85 -12.91 8.49
N ALA A 9 -15.89 -11.63 8.89
CA ALA A 9 -17.13 -10.97 9.31
C ALA A 9 -18.12 -10.84 8.15
N VAL A 10 -17.65 -10.47 6.95
CA VAL A 10 -18.51 -10.38 5.74
C VAL A 10 -18.99 -11.76 5.32
N LEU A 11 -18.13 -12.77 5.28
CA LEU A 11 -18.52 -14.16 4.95
C LEU A 11 -19.51 -14.73 5.96
N GLY A 12 -19.30 -14.48 7.26
CA GLY A 12 -20.22 -14.89 8.31
C GLY A 12 -21.57 -14.19 8.20
N ALA A 13 -21.60 -12.91 7.82
CA ALA A 13 -22.82 -12.16 7.59
C ALA A 13 -23.58 -12.70 6.35
N LEU A 14 -22.88 -12.93 5.23
CA LEU A 14 -23.48 -13.50 4.01
C LEU A 14 -24.00 -14.92 4.22
N SER A 15 -23.27 -15.76 4.96
CA SER A 15 -23.70 -17.12 5.30
C SER A 15 -24.99 -17.12 6.13
N ARG A 16 -25.14 -16.16 7.03
CA ARG A 16 -26.36 -16.01 7.85
C ARG A 16 -27.51 -15.36 7.08
N ALA A 17 -27.23 -14.40 6.17
CA ALA A 17 -28.23 -13.81 5.28
C ALA A 17 -28.97 -14.87 4.43
N TYR A 18 -28.34 -16.00 4.19
CA TYR A 18 -28.95 -17.13 3.50
C TYR A 18 -29.88 -17.98 4.41
N SER A 19 -29.78 -17.83 5.73
CA SER A 19 -30.51 -18.64 6.71
C SER A 19 -31.89 -18.13 7.11
N GLY A 20 -32.27 -16.90 6.70
CA GLY A 20 -33.60 -16.33 6.99
C GLY A 20 -33.77 -15.84 8.44
N ASP A 21 -32.69 -15.57 9.16
CA ASP A 21 -32.72 -15.07 10.55
C ASP A 21 -33.10 -13.58 10.60
N PRO A 22 -34.11 -13.14 11.39
CA PRO A 22 -34.54 -11.76 11.50
C PRO A 22 -33.48 -10.78 12.03
N ASN A 23 -32.36 -11.28 12.60
CA ASN A 23 -31.25 -10.45 13.06
C ASN A 23 -30.23 -10.10 11.95
N GLU A 24 -30.36 -10.65 10.75
CA GLU A 24 -29.44 -10.46 9.63
C GLU A 24 -29.25 -8.99 9.21
N PRO A 25 -30.29 -8.15 9.09
CA PRO A 25 -30.12 -6.76 8.72
C PRO A 25 -29.26 -6.01 9.73
N LEU A 26 -29.40 -6.33 11.01
CA LEU A 26 -28.58 -5.71 12.08
C LEU A 26 -27.11 -6.12 11.98
N LEU A 27 -26.83 -7.37 11.65
CA LEU A 27 -25.46 -7.86 11.44
C LEU A 27 -24.81 -7.18 10.22
N LEU A 28 -25.50 -7.08 9.10
CA LEU A 28 -24.99 -6.40 7.90
C LEU A 28 -24.70 -4.92 8.16
N LEU A 29 -25.58 -4.24 8.89
CA LEU A 29 -25.38 -2.84 9.30
C LEU A 29 -24.22 -2.66 10.27
N SER A 30 -23.84 -3.71 11.01
CA SER A 30 -22.71 -3.65 11.95
C SER A 30 -21.34 -3.67 11.24
N ILE A 31 -21.24 -4.20 10.00
CA ILE A 31 -19.97 -4.34 9.28
C ILE A 31 -19.27 -2.98 9.06
N PRO A 32 -19.93 -1.92 8.56
CA PRO A 32 -19.31 -0.61 8.43
C PRO A 32 -18.79 -0.06 9.76
N ALA A 33 -19.54 -0.27 10.85
CA ALA A 33 -19.14 0.15 12.19
C ALA A 33 -17.88 -0.61 12.66
N LEU A 34 -17.82 -1.92 12.42
CA LEU A 34 -16.65 -2.74 12.73
C LEU A 34 -15.42 -2.29 11.92
N VAL A 35 -15.58 -2.05 10.62
CA VAL A 35 -14.49 -1.54 9.77
C VAL A 35 -14.01 -0.18 10.28
N TYR A 36 -14.93 0.71 10.65
CA TYR A 36 -14.58 2.01 11.22
C TYR A 36 -13.78 1.86 12.53
N PHE A 37 -14.22 0.98 13.43
CA PHE A 37 -13.56 0.70 14.71
C PHE A 37 -12.15 0.11 14.50
N VAL A 38 -12.00 -0.90 13.64
CA VAL A 38 -10.70 -1.52 13.33
C VAL A 38 -9.72 -0.50 12.75
N ARG A 39 -10.19 0.39 11.87
CA ARG A 39 -9.37 1.49 11.31
C ARG A 39 -8.99 2.50 12.39
N GLY A 40 -9.88 2.79 13.34
CA GLY A 40 -9.59 3.63 14.50
C GLY A 40 -8.52 3.04 15.40
N GLN A 41 -8.61 1.73 15.70
CA GLN A 41 -7.57 1.02 16.44
C GLN A 41 -6.23 1.01 15.71
N LEU A 42 -6.22 0.77 14.38
CA LEU A 42 -5.00 0.81 13.59
C LEU A 42 -4.35 2.19 13.68
N TYR A 43 -5.11 3.26 13.52
CA TYR A 43 -4.61 4.63 13.64
C TYR A 43 -4.08 4.93 15.05
N ALA A 44 -4.81 4.54 16.08
CA ALA A 44 -4.39 4.73 17.47
C ALA A 44 -3.05 4.02 17.76
N ARG A 45 -2.87 2.77 17.25
CA ARG A 45 -1.61 2.03 17.39
C ARG A 45 -0.42 2.79 16.82
N GLN A 46 -0.55 3.42 15.65
CA GLN A 46 0.54 4.22 15.07
C GLN A 46 0.87 5.42 15.95
N ARG A 47 -0.14 6.07 16.52
CA ARG A 47 0.04 7.25 17.36
C ARG A 47 0.71 6.96 18.69
N VAL A 48 0.44 5.81 19.29
CA VAL A 48 0.94 5.50 20.65
C VAL A 48 2.21 4.66 20.64
N ASN A 49 2.46 3.89 19.60
CA ASN A 49 3.64 3.01 19.49
C ASN A 49 4.63 3.46 18.41
N GLY A 50 4.19 4.26 17.44
CA GLY A 50 5.06 4.78 16.39
C GLY A 50 5.72 6.10 16.80
N VAL A 51 6.82 6.41 16.13
CA VAL A 51 7.52 7.69 16.28
C VAL A 51 7.01 8.66 15.22
N ARG A 52 6.41 9.76 15.64
CA ARG A 52 5.86 10.75 14.70
C ARG A 52 6.96 11.44 13.91
N ILE A 53 6.82 11.49 12.61
CA ILE A 53 7.70 12.25 11.71
C ILE A 53 7.30 13.72 11.76
N THR A 54 8.24 14.58 12.14
CA THR A 54 8.05 16.04 12.28
C THR A 54 9.29 16.78 11.78
N ALA A 55 9.21 18.12 11.68
CA ALA A 55 10.37 18.93 11.32
C ALA A 55 11.55 18.83 12.31
N HIS A 56 11.29 18.41 13.57
CA HIS A 56 12.32 18.22 14.60
C HIS A 56 12.75 16.75 14.70
N GLN A 57 11.95 15.82 14.24
CA GLN A 57 12.16 14.38 14.35
C GLN A 57 11.98 13.75 12.97
N PHE A 58 13.05 13.21 12.39
CA PHE A 58 13.15 12.80 11.00
C PHE A 58 12.88 13.93 9.99
N PRO A 59 13.63 15.07 10.05
CA PRO A 59 13.33 16.29 9.28
C PRO A 59 13.35 16.05 7.77
N GLU A 60 14.20 15.16 7.29
CA GLU A 60 14.29 14.82 5.88
C GLU A 60 13.04 14.10 5.39
N ALA A 61 12.62 13.05 6.07
CA ALA A 61 11.39 12.33 5.74
C ALA A 61 10.15 13.24 5.89
N HIS A 62 10.13 14.13 6.89
CA HIS A 62 9.07 15.12 7.01
C HIS A 62 9.01 16.03 5.78
N ARG A 63 10.15 16.53 5.31
CA ARG A 63 10.23 17.35 4.10
C ARG A 63 9.69 16.58 2.89
N MET A 64 10.09 15.31 2.70
CA MET A 64 9.61 14.48 1.60
C MET A 64 8.09 14.31 1.62
N VAL A 65 7.48 14.07 2.78
CA VAL A 65 6.01 13.96 2.93
C VAL A 65 5.32 15.29 2.58
N VAL A 66 5.86 16.41 3.03
CA VAL A 66 5.30 17.75 2.72
C VAL A 66 5.39 18.05 1.23
N GLU A 67 6.53 17.77 0.61
CA GLU A 67 6.75 17.98 -0.82
C GLU A 67 5.84 17.09 -1.68
N ALA A 68 5.71 15.81 -1.35
CA ALA A 68 4.80 14.90 -2.04
C ALA A 68 3.34 15.36 -1.93
N ALA A 69 2.90 15.74 -0.73
CA ALA A 69 1.53 16.25 -0.53
C ALA A 69 1.26 17.52 -1.36
N ARG A 70 2.24 18.42 -1.47
CA ARG A 70 2.14 19.63 -2.32
C ARG A 70 2.13 19.28 -3.79
N ALA A 71 3.03 18.40 -4.24
CA ALA A 71 3.11 17.96 -5.63
C ALA A 71 1.81 17.32 -6.12
N PHE A 72 1.11 16.61 -5.23
CA PHE A 72 -0.18 15.98 -5.53
C PHE A 72 -1.40 16.88 -5.25
N GLY A 73 -1.20 18.17 -4.96
CA GLY A 73 -2.28 19.13 -4.75
C GLY A 73 -3.15 18.83 -3.53
N MET A 74 -2.62 18.15 -2.52
CA MET A 74 -3.39 17.77 -1.35
C MET A 74 -3.68 18.98 -0.46
N PRO A 75 -4.92 19.15 0.04
CA PRO A 75 -5.29 20.29 0.89
C PRO A 75 -4.68 20.24 2.29
N ARG A 76 -4.20 19.06 2.71
CA ARG A 76 -3.56 18.84 4.02
C ARG A 76 -2.45 17.81 3.89
N VAL A 77 -1.34 18.10 4.55
CA VAL A 77 -0.23 17.14 4.70
C VAL A 77 -0.70 15.99 5.60
N PRO A 78 -0.54 14.72 5.19
CA PRO A 78 -0.88 13.59 6.03
C PRO A 78 0.06 13.50 7.24
N GLU A 79 -0.43 12.91 8.33
CA GLU A 79 0.44 12.53 9.44
C GLU A 79 1.37 11.40 8.98
N ALA A 80 2.60 11.37 9.50
CA ALA A 80 3.52 10.29 9.17
C ALA A 80 4.20 9.74 10.43
N TYR A 81 4.43 8.43 10.45
CA TYR A 81 4.97 7.70 11.59
C TYR A 81 6.03 6.70 11.13
N VAL A 82 7.12 6.62 11.90
CA VAL A 82 8.04 5.48 11.83
C VAL A 82 7.53 4.42 12.79
N VAL A 83 7.43 3.19 12.31
CA VAL A 83 7.02 2.03 13.11
C VAL A 83 8.08 0.95 13.05
N LEU A 84 8.17 0.13 14.10
CA LEU A 84 9.17 -0.94 14.15
C LEU A 84 8.88 -2.00 13.08
N GLY A 85 9.84 -2.22 12.18
CA GLY A 85 9.70 -3.11 11.03
C GLY A 85 10.16 -4.55 11.28
N ASN A 86 11.04 -4.78 12.26
CA ASN A 86 11.61 -6.09 12.58
C ASN A 86 12.19 -6.83 11.37
N GLY A 87 12.94 -6.12 10.52
CA GLY A 87 13.53 -6.67 9.30
C GLY A 87 12.60 -6.66 8.08
N VAL A 88 11.34 -6.27 8.24
CA VAL A 88 10.38 -6.20 7.14
C VAL A 88 10.40 -4.80 6.53
N ILE A 89 10.72 -4.73 5.24
CA ILE A 89 10.59 -3.50 4.46
C ILE A 89 9.12 -3.36 4.06
N ASN A 90 8.46 -2.40 4.66
CA ASN A 90 7.06 -2.11 4.36
C ASN A 90 6.72 -0.67 4.70
N ALA A 91 5.73 -0.14 4.00
CA ALA A 91 5.05 1.09 4.31
C ALA A 91 3.56 0.89 4.04
N PHE A 92 2.72 1.73 4.62
CA PHE A 92 1.31 1.75 4.25
C PHE A 92 0.68 3.10 4.52
N ALA A 93 -0.26 3.46 3.65
CA ALA A 93 -1.13 4.60 3.84
C ALA A 93 -2.51 4.15 4.35
N SER A 94 -3.09 4.94 5.24
CA SER A 94 -4.44 4.67 5.74
C SER A 94 -5.13 5.95 6.20
N GLY A 95 -6.34 5.82 6.74
CA GLY A 95 -7.09 6.94 7.29
C GLY A 95 -8.18 6.51 8.24
N HIS A 96 -8.51 7.40 9.17
CA HIS A 96 -9.64 7.26 10.09
C HIS A 96 -10.36 8.60 10.24
N GLY A 97 -11.67 8.62 10.04
CA GLY A 97 -12.42 9.87 9.98
C GLY A 97 -11.87 10.79 8.86
N SER A 98 -11.59 12.04 9.22
CA SER A 98 -10.97 13.02 8.31
C SER A 98 -9.44 12.95 8.24
N ARG A 99 -8.81 12.15 9.11
CA ARG A 99 -7.35 12.06 9.20
C ARG A 99 -6.81 11.06 8.19
N ARG A 100 -5.66 11.39 7.61
CA ARG A 100 -4.89 10.53 6.70
C ARG A 100 -3.48 10.42 7.25
N TYR A 101 -2.89 9.24 7.14
CA TYR A 101 -1.55 9.00 7.65
C TYR A 101 -0.80 7.96 6.83
N VAL A 102 0.53 8.06 6.91
CA VAL A 102 1.48 7.11 6.36
C VAL A 102 2.25 6.48 7.53
N ALA A 103 2.45 5.19 7.51
CA ALA A 103 3.33 4.48 8.42
C ALA A 103 4.46 3.82 7.63
N LEU A 104 5.69 4.15 8.00
CA LEU A 104 6.91 3.67 7.36
C LEU A 104 7.65 2.77 8.33
N ASN A 105 7.97 1.55 7.94
CA ASN A 105 8.77 0.67 8.78
C ASN A 105 10.19 1.23 8.93
N SER A 106 10.77 1.08 10.12
CA SER A 106 12.13 1.53 10.45
C SER A 106 13.18 1.02 9.45
N ASP A 107 12.95 -0.16 8.88
CA ASP A 107 13.84 -0.78 7.90
C ASP A 107 13.96 0.02 6.59
N LEU A 108 12.94 0.80 6.20
CA LEU A 108 13.04 1.74 5.08
C LEU A 108 14.00 2.90 5.35
N PHE A 109 14.12 3.32 6.61
CA PHE A 109 15.08 4.36 7.00
C PHE A 109 16.52 3.85 7.00
N GLU A 110 16.73 2.57 7.22
CA GLU A 110 18.05 1.97 7.08
C GLU A 110 18.52 2.00 5.61
N VAL A 111 17.59 1.82 4.66
CA VAL A 111 17.89 2.00 3.22
C VAL A 111 18.18 3.48 2.93
N GLY A 112 17.26 4.39 3.25
CA GLY A 112 17.39 5.82 2.94
C GLY A 112 18.31 6.61 3.86
N GLY A 113 18.65 6.08 5.05
CA GLY A 113 19.47 6.77 6.05
C GLY A 113 20.88 6.23 6.15
N ARG A 114 21.05 4.96 6.49
CA ARG A 114 22.38 4.35 6.70
C ARG A 114 23.04 3.85 5.43
N LEU A 115 22.26 3.34 4.48
CA LEU A 115 22.76 2.85 3.20
C LEU A 115 22.77 3.92 2.11
N SER A 116 22.49 5.18 2.50
CA SER A 116 22.61 6.35 1.64
C SER A 116 21.77 6.27 0.35
N ASP A 117 20.58 5.71 0.41
CA ASP A 117 19.61 5.74 -0.71
C ASP A 117 18.39 6.58 -0.34
N PRO A 118 18.52 7.91 -0.25
CA PRO A 118 17.42 8.81 0.03
C PRO A 118 16.37 8.82 -1.09
N ASP A 119 16.77 8.49 -2.33
CA ASP A 119 15.89 8.47 -3.48
C ASP A 119 14.88 7.32 -3.37
N ALA A 120 15.31 6.15 -2.90
CA ALA A 120 14.42 5.04 -2.60
C ALA A 120 13.38 5.42 -1.53
N LEU A 121 13.81 6.01 -0.41
CA LEU A 121 12.90 6.47 0.64
C LEU A 121 11.89 7.51 0.11
N ARG A 122 12.37 8.45 -0.71
CA ARG A 122 11.55 9.48 -1.32
C ARG A 122 10.50 8.88 -2.27
N PHE A 123 10.88 7.88 -3.05
CA PHE A 123 9.97 7.17 -3.93
C PHE A 123 8.87 6.44 -3.14
N PHE A 124 9.23 5.70 -2.08
CA PHE A 124 8.25 5.01 -1.24
C PHE A 124 7.32 5.99 -0.50
N ILE A 125 7.84 7.11 -0.01
CA ILE A 125 6.99 8.17 0.56
C ILE A 125 6.03 8.72 -0.50
N GLY A 126 6.51 8.96 -1.72
CA GLY A 126 5.69 9.39 -2.86
C GLY A 126 4.58 8.38 -3.18
N HIS A 127 4.88 7.09 -3.14
CA HIS A 127 3.92 6.01 -3.34
C HIS A 127 2.81 6.02 -2.29
N GLU A 128 3.18 6.09 -1.01
CA GLU A 128 2.20 6.09 0.09
C GLU A 128 1.33 7.36 0.11
N VAL A 129 1.93 8.52 -0.10
CA VAL A 129 1.19 9.77 -0.23
C VAL A 129 0.31 9.75 -1.50
N GLY A 130 0.77 9.10 -2.56
CA GLY A 130 0.01 8.84 -3.79
C GLY A 130 -1.27 8.04 -3.55
N HIS A 131 -1.22 7.00 -2.71
CA HIS A 131 -2.43 6.29 -2.27
C HIS A 131 -3.45 7.22 -1.61
N ILE A 132 -3.00 8.17 -0.79
CA ILE A 132 -3.89 9.13 -0.14
C ILE A 132 -4.47 10.10 -1.17
N ALA A 133 -3.63 10.66 -2.04
CA ALA A 133 -4.02 11.62 -3.06
C ALA A 133 -5.05 11.05 -4.04
N ALA A 134 -4.87 9.78 -4.45
CA ALA A 134 -5.82 9.05 -5.31
C ALA A 134 -7.09 8.58 -4.56
N GLY A 135 -7.23 8.88 -3.27
CA GLY A 135 -8.40 8.51 -2.48
C GLY A 135 -8.49 7.02 -2.11
N HIS A 136 -7.41 6.25 -2.28
CA HIS A 136 -7.39 4.81 -1.97
C HIS A 136 -7.62 4.52 -0.50
N THR A 137 -7.29 5.46 0.39
CA THR A 137 -7.44 5.34 1.83
C THR A 137 -8.81 5.79 2.36
N SER A 138 -9.74 6.19 1.47
CA SER A 138 -11.08 6.59 1.88
C SER A 138 -11.85 5.41 2.49
N PHE A 139 -12.76 5.70 3.43
CA PHE A 139 -13.53 4.66 4.11
C PHE A 139 -14.34 3.81 3.13
N TRP A 140 -15.13 4.46 2.27
CA TRP A 140 -16.02 3.76 1.35
C TRP A 140 -15.30 2.95 0.28
N ARG A 141 -14.14 3.43 -0.18
CA ARG A 141 -13.33 2.68 -1.15
C ARG A 141 -12.73 1.43 -0.52
N GLN A 142 -12.18 1.55 0.70
CA GLN A 142 -11.64 0.40 1.43
C GLN A 142 -12.73 -0.59 1.83
N PHE A 143 -13.90 -0.10 2.22
CA PHE A 143 -15.06 -0.92 2.48
C PHE A 143 -15.50 -1.68 1.21
N GLY A 144 -15.64 -0.98 0.08
CA GLY A 144 -15.99 -1.60 -1.20
C GLY A 144 -14.99 -2.68 -1.64
N ILE A 145 -13.68 -2.46 -1.48
CA ILE A 145 -12.65 -3.48 -1.76
C ILE A 145 -12.79 -4.67 -0.80
N SER A 146 -13.07 -4.42 0.48
CA SER A 146 -13.28 -5.49 1.45
C SER A 146 -14.47 -6.36 1.08
N VAL A 147 -15.54 -5.76 0.58
CA VAL A 147 -16.70 -6.49 0.05
C VAL A 147 -16.35 -7.24 -1.24
N ALA A 148 -15.63 -6.59 -2.16
CA ALA A 148 -15.20 -7.22 -3.42
C ALA A 148 -14.25 -8.41 -3.21
N ASN A 149 -13.51 -8.46 -2.10
CA ASN A 149 -12.66 -9.59 -1.73
C ASN A 149 -13.44 -10.89 -1.40
N VAL A 150 -14.77 -10.82 -1.25
CA VAL A 150 -15.61 -12.03 -1.14
C VAL A 150 -15.58 -12.82 -2.45
N ILE A 151 -15.40 -12.13 -3.57
CA ILE A 151 -15.26 -12.78 -4.88
C ILE A 151 -13.76 -12.95 -5.16
N PRO A 152 -13.26 -14.19 -5.25
CA PRO A 152 -11.85 -14.45 -5.52
C PRO A 152 -11.35 -13.67 -6.74
N GLY A 153 -10.24 -12.96 -6.58
CA GLY A 153 -9.60 -12.19 -7.64
C GLY A 153 -10.17 -10.78 -7.87
N VAL A 154 -11.42 -10.47 -7.53
CA VAL A 154 -12.01 -9.15 -7.82
C VAL A 154 -11.40 -8.06 -6.94
N GLY A 155 -11.41 -8.24 -5.62
CA GLY A 155 -10.85 -7.24 -4.70
C GLY A 155 -9.33 -7.09 -4.87
N SER A 156 -8.60 -8.19 -5.10
CA SER A 156 -7.17 -8.16 -5.36
C SER A 156 -6.84 -7.46 -6.69
N THR A 157 -7.65 -7.60 -7.73
CA THR A 157 -7.49 -6.88 -9.01
C THR A 157 -7.63 -5.36 -8.80
N LEU A 158 -8.62 -4.93 -8.01
CA LEU A 158 -8.77 -3.52 -7.63
C LEU A 158 -7.56 -3.03 -6.81
N GLY A 159 -7.06 -3.85 -5.88
CA GLY A 159 -5.83 -3.56 -5.12
C GLY A 159 -4.65 -3.33 -6.05
N ARG A 160 -4.39 -4.25 -6.98
CA ARG A 160 -3.30 -4.12 -7.96
C ARG A 160 -3.41 -2.87 -8.83
N ALA A 161 -4.61 -2.51 -9.28
CA ALA A 161 -4.81 -1.26 -10.03
C ALA A 161 -4.48 -0.03 -9.18
N GLN A 162 -4.75 -0.05 -7.88
CA GLN A 162 -4.36 1.02 -6.95
C GLN A 162 -2.85 1.12 -6.78
N GLU A 163 -2.14 -0.02 -6.75
CA GLU A 163 -0.67 -0.04 -6.68
C GLU A 163 -0.04 0.65 -7.90
N TYR A 164 -0.48 0.33 -9.11
CA TYR A 164 0.00 1.03 -10.31
C TYR A 164 -0.31 2.53 -10.30
N THR A 165 -1.46 2.91 -9.75
CA THR A 165 -1.78 4.34 -9.58
C THR A 165 -0.83 5.02 -8.61
N ALA A 166 -0.49 4.37 -7.49
CA ALA A 166 0.45 4.90 -6.51
C ALA A 166 1.88 4.92 -7.05
N ASP A 167 2.30 3.87 -7.78
CA ASP A 167 3.58 3.84 -8.50
C ASP A 167 3.71 4.99 -9.50
N ASN A 168 2.62 5.32 -10.19
CA ASN A 168 2.56 6.46 -11.10
C ASN A 168 2.74 7.81 -10.38
N HIS A 169 2.14 7.98 -9.21
CA HIS A 169 2.35 9.18 -8.38
C HIS A 169 3.80 9.26 -7.90
N ALA A 170 4.35 8.15 -7.42
CA ALA A 170 5.74 8.08 -6.96
C ALA A 170 6.72 8.45 -8.09
N TYR A 171 6.51 7.87 -9.27
CA TYR A 171 7.33 8.16 -10.45
C TYR A 171 7.23 9.64 -10.87
N ALA A 172 6.02 10.20 -10.93
CA ALA A 172 5.83 11.60 -11.27
C ALA A 172 6.46 12.55 -10.23
N PHE A 173 6.51 12.14 -8.99
CA PHE A 173 7.12 12.89 -7.89
C PHE A 173 8.64 12.77 -7.87
N HIS A 174 9.19 11.56 -8.11
CA HIS A 174 10.62 11.29 -8.00
C HIS A 174 11.04 10.11 -8.88
N PRO A 175 11.22 10.30 -10.20
CA PRO A 175 11.55 9.23 -11.14
C PRO A 175 12.90 8.56 -10.84
N GLU A 176 13.87 9.28 -10.28
CA GLU A 176 15.20 8.77 -9.93
C GLU A 176 15.12 7.65 -8.88
N GLY A 177 14.10 7.68 -8.02
CA GLY A 177 13.90 6.68 -6.98
C GLY A 177 13.35 5.34 -7.45
N VAL A 178 13.02 5.17 -8.74
CA VAL A 178 12.51 3.90 -9.30
C VAL A 178 13.47 2.74 -9.04
N GLN A 179 14.78 3.00 -9.09
CA GLN A 179 15.81 2.00 -8.79
C GLN A 179 15.69 1.43 -7.36
N GLY A 180 15.11 2.21 -6.44
CA GLY A 180 14.81 1.77 -5.07
C GLY A 180 13.80 0.62 -4.98
N MET A 181 13.00 0.38 -6.03
CA MET A 181 12.09 -0.77 -6.10
C MET A 181 12.81 -2.11 -5.90
N ARG A 182 14.10 -2.21 -6.23
CA ARG A 182 14.94 -3.41 -6.01
C ARG A 182 14.94 -3.85 -4.54
N VAL A 183 14.71 -2.92 -3.62
CA VAL A 183 14.57 -3.21 -2.18
C VAL A 183 13.41 -4.17 -1.91
N LEU A 184 12.32 -4.07 -2.67
CA LEU A 184 11.16 -4.98 -2.55
C LEU A 184 11.47 -6.39 -3.05
N ALA A 185 12.44 -6.53 -3.95
CA ALA A 185 12.84 -7.82 -4.50
C ALA A 185 13.85 -8.57 -3.61
N ALA A 186 14.82 -7.87 -3.04
CA ALA A 186 15.96 -8.50 -2.36
C ALA A 186 16.23 -7.96 -0.93
N GLY A 187 15.40 -7.05 -0.44
CA GLY A 187 15.58 -6.46 0.89
C GLY A 187 16.73 -5.44 0.95
N LYS A 188 16.89 -4.83 2.13
CA LYS A 188 17.75 -3.66 2.35
C LYS A 188 19.26 -3.90 2.20
N TYR A 189 19.72 -5.15 2.25
CA TYR A 189 21.15 -5.48 2.18
C TYR A 189 21.59 -5.98 0.80
N LEU A 190 20.69 -6.67 0.09
CA LEU A 190 21.05 -7.31 -1.18
C LEU A 190 20.53 -6.54 -2.41
N TYR A 191 19.71 -5.53 -2.24
CA TYR A 191 19.13 -4.79 -3.38
C TYR A 191 20.19 -4.14 -4.30
N PRO A 192 21.39 -3.74 -3.85
CA PRO A 192 22.40 -3.21 -4.76
C PRO A 192 22.92 -4.23 -5.77
N GLU A 193 22.84 -5.53 -5.43
CA GLU A 193 23.23 -6.64 -6.32
C GLU A 193 22.15 -7.00 -7.35
N VAL A 194 20.95 -6.39 -7.22
CA VAL A 194 19.83 -6.70 -8.11
C VAL A 194 19.92 -5.85 -9.37
N ASP A 195 19.91 -6.49 -10.52
CA ASP A 195 19.77 -5.83 -11.81
C ASP A 195 18.29 -5.53 -12.06
N PHE A 196 17.96 -4.24 -12.23
CA PHE A 196 16.60 -3.78 -12.48
C PHE A 196 16.09 -4.26 -13.85
N ASP A 197 16.94 -4.20 -14.87
CA ASP A 197 16.57 -4.54 -16.25
C ASP A 197 16.37 -6.06 -16.40
N ASP A 198 17.12 -6.90 -15.68
CA ASP A 198 16.90 -8.35 -15.63
C ASP A 198 15.48 -8.67 -15.10
N ILE A 199 15.03 -7.98 -14.03
CA ILE A 199 13.67 -8.18 -13.52
C ILE A 199 12.62 -7.72 -14.55
N VAL A 200 12.87 -6.61 -15.26
CA VAL A 200 12.00 -6.12 -16.34
C VAL A 200 11.90 -7.14 -17.48
N ASP A 201 13.00 -7.70 -17.89
CA ASP A 201 13.02 -8.69 -18.99
C ASP A 201 12.32 -10.00 -18.58
N ARG A 202 12.46 -10.40 -17.32
CA ARG A 202 11.71 -11.56 -16.78
C ARG A 202 10.19 -11.37 -16.84
N ALA A 203 9.67 -10.15 -16.85
CA ALA A 203 8.23 -9.93 -17.05
C ALA A 203 7.71 -10.42 -18.42
N ARG A 204 8.63 -10.60 -19.40
CA ARG A 204 8.31 -11.14 -20.73
C ARG A 204 8.46 -12.65 -20.80
N THR A 205 9.34 -13.23 -20.03
CA THR A 205 9.72 -14.66 -20.05
C THR A 205 8.97 -15.46 -18.98
N ASP A 206 8.79 -14.89 -17.78
CA ASP A 206 8.09 -15.52 -16.67
C ASP A 206 6.58 -15.42 -16.92
N THR A 207 6.02 -16.41 -17.60
CA THR A 207 4.62 -16.47 -18.01
C THR A 207 4.01 -17.84 -17.65
N GLY A 208 2.71 -17.97 -17.82
CA GLY A 208 1.99 -19.23 -17.64
C GLY A 208 0.96 -19.17 -16.52
N PHE A 209 0.24 -20.28 -16.40
CA PHE A 209 -0.92 -20.40 -15.49
C PHE A 209 -0.58 -20.03 -14.03
N PHE A 210 0.49 -20.57 -13.49
CA PHE A 210 0.85 -20.33 -12.08
C PHE A 210 1.32 -18.90 -11.83
N VAL A 211 2.01 -18.26 -12.76
CA VAL A 211 2.39 -16.83 -12.65
C VAL A 211 1.13 -15.95 -12.63
N THR A 212 0.20 -16.22 -13.54
CA THR A 212 -1.10 -15.52 -13.57
C THR A 212 -1.87 -15.76 -12.28
N LEU A 213 -1.91 -16.99 -11.76
CA LEU A 213 -2.60 -17.32 -10.53
C LEU A 213 -1.98 -16.60 -9.31
N VAL A 214 -0.65 -16.59 -9.20
CA VAL A 214 0.05 -15.85 -8.13
C VAL A 214 -0.31 -14.37 -8.19
N ASN A 215 -0.25 -13.76 -9.37
CA ASN A 215 -0.63 -12.36 -9.54
C ASN A 215 -2.10 -12.12 -9.19
N LEU A 216 -3.01 -12.99 -9.65
CA LEU A 216 -4.45 -12.88 -9.42
C LEU A 216 -4.82 -12.92 -7.93
N LEU A 217 -4.15 -13.76 -7.16
CA LEU A 217 -4.40 -13.93 -5.72
C LEU A 217 -3.68 -12.89 -4.85
N SER A 218 -2.69 -12.19 -5.40
CA SER A 218 -1.92 -11.18 -4.68
C SER A 218 -2.63 -9.83 -4.66
N SER A 219 -2.62 -9.15 -3.52
CA SER A 219 -3.14 -7.78 -3.37
C SER A 219 -2.26 -6.73 -4.05
N HIS A 220 -0.96 -7.02 -4.21
CA HIS A 220 0.00 -6.23 -4.95
C HIS A 220 0.36 -6.97 -6.24
N PRO A 221 0.65 -6.27 -7.34
CA PRO A 221 1.17 -6.92 -8.54
C PRO A 221 2.51 -7.60 -8.22
N VAL A 222 2.79 -8.71 -8.88
CA VAL A 222 4.11 -9.34 -8.75
C VAL A 222 5.23 -8.38 -9.18
N ASN A 223 6.39 -8.49 -8.55
CA ASN A 223 7.50 -7.53 -8.74
C ASN A 223 7.85 -7.35 -10.23
N THR A 224 7.97 -8.43 -11.00
CA THR A 224 8.29 -8.35 -12.43
C THR A 224 7.33 -7.45 -13.19
N PHE A 225 6.04 -7.51 -12.89
CA PHE A 225 5.03 -6.67 -13.56
C PHE A 225 5.07 -5.21 -13.10
N ARG A 226 5.38 -4.94 -11.82
CA ARG A 226 5.58 -3.55 -11.32
C ARG A 226 6.81 -2.91 -11.95
N PHE A 227 7.93 -3.62 -11.97
CA PHE A 227 9.18 -3.15 -12.58
C PHE A 227 8.98 -2.85 -14.07
N ALA A 228 8.35 -3.76 -14.82
CA ALA A 228 8.07 -3.54 -16.24
C ALA A 228 7.15 -2.35 -16.50
N ALA A 229 6.13 -2.11 -15.64
CA ALA A 229 5.25 -0.95 -15.76
C ALA A 229 5.95 0.37 -15.44
N LEU A 230 6.93 0.36 -14.54
CA LEU A 230 7.76 1.52 -14.21
C LEU A 230 8.83 1.80 -15.28
N ALA A 231 9.36 0.76 -15.92
CA ALA A 231 10.33 0.88 -17.01
C ALA A 231 9.68 1.39 -18.32
N ASP A 232 8.49 0.92 -18.64
CA ASP A 232 7.73 1.33 -19.85
C ASP A 232 6.41 2.00 -19.48
N ARG A 233 6.45 3.32 -19.32
CA ARG A 233 5.31 4.14 -18.94
C ARG A 233 4.26 4.29 -20.05
N GLY A 234 4.57 3.89 -21.26
CA GLY A 234 3.63 3.89 -22.39
C GLY A 234 2.64 2.73 -22.35
N ARG A 235 2.85 1.75 -21.46
CA ARG A 235 1.98 0.57 -21.32
C ARG A 235 1.25 0.54 -20.00
N PRO A 236 0.00 0.09 -19.97
CA PRO A 236 -0.72 -0.11 -18.72
C PRO A 236 -0.09 -1.27 -17.93
N GLY A 237 -0.10 -1.17 -16.60
CA GLY A 237 0.31 -2.26 -15.74
C GLY A 237 -0.62 -3.48 -15.85
N ARG A 238 -0.06 -4.69 -15.72
CA ARG A 238 -0.82 -5.95 -15.78
C ARG A 238 -1.57 -6.16 -14.46
N VAL A 239 -2.88 -6.06 -14.52
CA VAL A 239 -3.76 -6.30 -13.36
C VAL A 239 -4.28 -7.75 -13.29
N LEU A 240 -4.17 -8.50 -14.41
CA LEU A 240 -4.49 -9.93 -14.52
C LEU A 240 -3.25 -10.71 -14.95
#